data_c4bebd6eb97d421eba62473697251ff0
#
_entry.id   c4bebd6eb97d421eba62473697251ff0
#
_cell.length_a   1.000
_cell.length_b   1.000
_cell.length_c   1.000
_cell.angle_alpha   90.00
_cell.angle_beta   90.00
_cell.angle_gamma   90.00
#
_symmetry.space_group_name_H-M   'P 1'
#
loop_
_entity.id
_entity.type
_entity.pdbx_description
1 polymer ?
#
loop_
_entity_poly.entity_id
_entity_poly.type
_entity_poly.pdbx_seq_one_letter_code
_entity_poly.pdbx_strand_id
1 'polypeptide(L)'
;MNTLLKLLLLCSLSINGYFFWQLSRQESTVIADKQQFTATQVNSAVQPKLFEHAITLFNNQQFDKAVAAYSQLKDNSPQYAQQLKHAWQQTVETWLLEQHEHISEQFLSAFLNSHPYDAAMLKLDAKRLINQGYVQQGIVNLMALSDQLDSNPHSDLTLQIEELTTLHSNHLINTQHWQQLLEHSQQWLEYAPYHAYYLYIHALAYYHLGDYVASQISLEQLPNNHAFKTQSDQLKQKIQHALAGVEKVKLTPRGAHYLVSSVINNEIEATLMIDTGASFTVIDQALLNTLSEPARYIDTLHVNTANGLVEAQRYRVQSFRIGQQKVDDFDILVINNHTGFGLLGMNFLEKFKFNINQQLDELELTKTIY
;
A
#
# COMPACT_ATOMS: atom_id res chain seq x y z
N MET A 1 6.30 19.23 16.30
CA MET A 1 5.91 18.62 15.00
C MET A 1 6.83 19.22 13.95
N ASN A 2 7.84 18.44 13.56
CA ASN A 2 9.05 18.89 12.86
C ASN A 2 8.78 19.47 11.47
N THR A 3 9.47 20.57 11.16
CA THR A 3 9.51 21.22 9.84
C THR A 3 9.81 20.24 8.69
N LEU A 4 10.57 19.18 8.95
CA LEU A 4 10.88 18.09 8.01
C LEU A 4 9.64 17.27 7.63
N LEU A 5 8.76 17.00 8.59
CA LEU A 5 7.49 16.25 8.35
C LEU A 5 6.50 17.08 7.54
N LYS A 6 6.48 18.40 7.76
CA LYS A 6 5.68 19.33 6.95
C LYS A 6 6.21 19.47 5.52
N LEU A 7 7.53 19.42 5.32
CA LEU A 7 8.15 19.43 4.00
C LEU A 7 7.85 18.12 3.24
N LEU A 8 7.92 16.97 3.90
CA LEU A 8 7.59 15.66 3.31
C LEU A 8 6.10 15.55 2.94
N LEU A 9 5.19 16.11 3.77
CA LEU A 9 3.76 16.19 3.48
C LEU A 9 3.46 17.15 2.32
N LEU A 10 4.15 18.28 2.24
CA LEU A 10 4.04 19.23 1.12
C LEU A 10 4.63 18.65 -0.19
N CYS A 11 5.72 17.88 -0.13
CA CYS A 11 6.26 17.17 -1.28
C CYS A 11 5.32 16.05 -1.74
N SER A 12 4.69 15.30 -0.82
CA SER A 12 3.70 14.27 -1.15
C SER A 12 2.44 14.85 -1.80
N LEU A 13 1.93 15.98 -1.30
CA LEU A 13 0.78 16.68 -1.88
C LEU A 13 1.10 17.34 -3.23
N SER A 14 2.32 17.84 -3.42
CA SER A 14 2.76 18.44 -4.69
C SER A 14 3.06 17.38 -5.75
N ILE A 15 3.56 16.20 -5.38
CA ILE A 15 3.76 15.06 -6.28
C ILE A 15 2.40 14.49 -6.71
N ASN A 16 1.46 14.29 -5.80
CA ASN A 16 0.10 13.86 -6.14
C ASN A 16 -0.65 14.90 -6.99
N GLY A 17 -0.51 16.20 -6.69
CA GLY A 17 -1.07 17.29 -7.48
C GLY A 17 -0.43 17.42 -8.86
N TYR A 18 0.89 17.20 -8.97
CA TYR A 18 1.63 17.27 -10.24
C TYR A 18 1.27 16.09 -11.16
N PHE A 19 1.15 14.86 -10.62
CA PHE A 19 0.71 13.69 -11.39
C PHE A 19 -0.75 13.80 -11.83
N PHE A 20 -1.63 14.29 -10.96
CA PHE A 20 -3.02 14.57 -11.35
C PHE A 20 -3.11 15.65 -12.46
N TRP A 21 -2.26 16.68 -12.38
CA TRP A 21 -2.16 17.74 -13.38
C TRP A 21 -1.50 17.26 -14.68
N GLN A 22 -0.54 16.33 -14.64
CA GLN A 22 0.11 15.77 -15.83
C GLN A 22 -0.82 14.79 -16.56
N LEU A 23 -1.59 13.98 -15.84
CA LEU A 23 -2.66 13.15 -16.42
C LEU A 23 -3.77 13.99 -17.06
N SER A 24 -4.11 15.15 -16.47
CA SER A 24 -5.06 16.07 -17.07
C SER A 24 -4.49 16.88 -18.24
N ARG A 25 -3.17 17.01 -18.39
CA ARG A 25 -2.54 17.78 -19.48
C ARG A 25 -2.29 16.99 -20.76
N GLN A 26 -2.18 15.67 -20.70
CA GLN A 26 -2.08 14.85 -21.92
C GLN A 26 -3.39 14.82 -22.73
N GLU A 27 -4.51 15.18 -22.11
CA GLU A 27 -5.81 15.27 -22.78
C GLU A 27 -6.26 16.71 -23.11
N SER A 28 -5.49 17.75 -22.74
CA SER A 28 -5.93 19.15 -22.82
C SER A 28 -5.56 19.86 -24.13
N THR A 29 -5.49 19.16 -25.25
CA THR A 29 -5.50 19.79 -26.60
C THR A 29 -6.73 19.41 -27.39
N VAL A 30 -7.85 19.16 -26.77
CA VAL A 30 -9.15 19.15 -27.42
C VAL A 30 -10.02 20.22 -26.77
N ILE A 31 -10.21 21.29 -27.47
CA ILE A 31 -11.07 22.44 -27.20
C ILE A 31 -12.43 21.94 -26.71
N ALA A 32 -12.82 22.40 -25.52
CA ALA A 32 -14.17 22.22 -25.00
C ALA A 32 -15.15 23.04 -25.92
N ASP A 33 -15.58 22.41 -26.97
CA ASP A 33 -16.75 22.87 -27.72
C ASP A 33 -17.96 22.15 -27.12
N LYS A 34 -18.85 22.94 -26.49
CA LYS A 34 -20.17 22.49 -26.10
C LYS A 34 -20.94 22.11 -27.33
N GLN A 35 -20.73 20.94 -27.88
CA GLN A 35 -21.61 20.38 -28.87
C GLN A 35 -22.77 19.68 -28.18
N GLN A 36 -23.86 20.44 -27.96
CA GLN A 36 -25.17 19.86 -28.12
C GLN A 36 -25.14 19.07 -29.43
N PHE A 37 -25.41 17.77 -29.32
CA PHE A 37 -25.59 16.91 -30.49
C PHE A 37 -26.77 17.42 -31.32
N THR A 38 -26.54 18.37 -32.18
CA THR A 38 -27.46 18.68 -33.27
C THR A 38 -27.19 17.70 -34.39
N ALA A 39 -28.19 16.88 -34.66
CA ALA A 39 -28.23 15.98 -35.80
C ALA A 39 -28.03 16.73 -37.12
N THR A 40 -26.78 16.93 -37.52
CA THR A 40 -26.52 17.51 -38.85
C THR A 40 -25.41 16.75 -39.55
N GLN A 41 -25.88 16.01 -40.54
CA GLN A 41 -25.24 15.27 -41.63
C GLN A 41 -25.19 13.74 -41.47
N VAL A 42 -26.35 13.12 -41.73
CA VAL A 42 -26.39 11.76 -42.30
C VAL A 42 -27.44 11.72 -43.40
N ASN A 43 -27.01 11.41 -44.60
CA ASN A 43 -27.87 11.22 -45.74
C ASN A 43 -28.50 9.79 -45.72
N SER A 44 -29.80 9.76 -46.07
CA SER A 44 -30.69 8.68 -46.51
C SER A 44 -31.27 7.68 -45.48
N ALA A 45 -32.41 7.99 -45.03
CA ALA A 45 -33.75 7.42 -45.06
C ALA A 45 -33.93 5.90 -44.77
N VAL A 46 -33.84 5.50 -43.54
CA VAL A 46 -34.63 4.49 -42.78
C VAL A 46 -34.01 4.13 -41.43
N GLN A 47 -32.74 4.35 -41.21
CA GLN A 47 -32.04 4.03 -39.99
C GLN A 47 -31.88 5.21 -38.96
N PRO A 48 -32.24 6.46 -39.28
CA PRO A 48 -32.11 7.58 -38.34
C PRO A 48 -33.00 7.40 -37.09
N LYS A 49 -34.16 6.78 -37.23
CA LYS A 49 -35.16 6.70 -36.16
C LYS A 49 -34.71 5.87 -34.96
N LEU A 50 -34.03 4.74 -35.17
CA LEU A 50 -33.57 3.90 -34.08
C LEU A 50 -32.35 4.50 -33.40
N PHE A 51 -31.45 5.13 -34.17
CA PHE A 51 -30.29 5.86 -33.65
C PHE A 51 -30.72 7.06 -32.78
N GLU A 52 -31.60 7.92 -33.31
CA GLU A 52 -32.14 9.05 -32.56
C GLU A 52 -32.94 8.63 -31.34
N HIS A 53 -33.67 7.51 -31.46
CA HIS A 53 -34.39 6.91 -30.34
C HIS A 53 -33.45 6.45 -29.24
N ALA A 54 -32.35 5.77 -29.58
CA ALA A 54 -31.33 5.34 -28.64
C ALA A 54 -30.67 6.52 -27.91
N ILE A 55 -30.37 7.61 -28.62
CA ILE A 55 -29.87 8.87 -28.03
C ILE A 55 -30.89 9.46 -27.06
N THR A 56 -32.15 9.52 -27.45
CA THR A 56 -33.22 10.06 -26.61
C THR A 56 -33.40 9.23 -25.33
N LEU A 57 -33.37 7.93 -25.44
CA LEU A 57 -33.44 7.02 -24.28
C LEU A 57 -32.23 7.22 -23.35
N PHE A 58 -31.04 7.32 -23.89
CA PHE A 58 -29.81 7.58 -23.12
C PHE A 58 -29.89 8.91 -22.38
N ASN A 59 -30.26 9.99 -23.07
CA ASN A 59 -30.39 11.33 -22.46
C ASN A 59 -31.46 11.38 -21.37
N ASN A 60 -32.50 10.53 -21.48
CA ASN A 60 -33.53 10.39 -20.45
C ASN A 60 -33.17 9.34 -19.37
N GLN A 61 -31.92 8.88 -19.32
CA GLN A 61 -31.39 7.90 -18.38
C GLN A 61 -32.15 6.54 -18.40
N GLN A 62 -32.81 6.21 -19.50
CA GLN A 62 -33.44 4.90 -19.71
C GLN A 62 -32.42 3.92 -20.32
N PHE A 63 -31.36 3.63 -19.57
CA PHE A 63 -30.16 3.00 -20.08
C PHE A 63 -30.39 1.58 -20.61
N ASP A 64 -31.17 0.75 -19.92
CA ASP A 64 -31.50 -0.60 -20.41
C ASP A 64 -32.16 -0.57 -21.80
N LYS A 65 -33.08 0.38 -22.01
CA LYS A 65 -33.75 0.53 -23.31
C LYS A 65 -32.81 1.12 -24.37
N ALA A 66 -31.95 2.07 -23.96
CA ALA A 66 -30.94 2.65 -24.85
C ALA A 66 -29.97 1.55 -25.35
N VAL A 67 -29.49 0.70 -24.45
CA VAL A 67 -28.60 -0.43 -24.76
C VAL A 67 -29.31 -1.49 -25.62
N ALA A 68 -30.59 -1.78 -25.37
CA ALA A 68 -31.37 -2.67 -26.24
C ALA A 68 -31.50 -2.11 -27.66
N ALA A 69 -31.75 -0.80 -27.82
CA ALA A 69 -31.77 -0.14 -29.13
C ALA A 69 -30.38 -0.16 -29.82
N TYR A 70 -29.30 0.02 -29.03
CA TYR A 70 -27.92 -0.12 -29.53
C TYR A 70 -27.64 -1.55 -30.02
N SER A 71 -28.08 -2.59 -29.29
CA SER A 71 -27.90 -3.99 -29.73
C SER A 71 -28.57 -4.24 -31.08
N GLN A 72 -29.78 -3.70 -31.29
CA GLN A 72 -30.47 -3.79 -32.59
C GLN A 72 -29.71 -3.04 -33.69
N LEU A 73 -29.12 -1.87 -33.38
CA LEU A 73 -28.28 -1.13 -34.32
C LEU A 73 -27.02 -1.89 -34.66
N LYS A 74 -26.40 -2.56 -33.69
CA LYS A 74 -25.18 -3.33 -33.88
C LYS A 74 -25.38 -4.45 -34.91
N ASP A 75 -26.54 -5.10 -34.87
CA ASP A 75 -26.90 -6.20 -35.80
C ASP A 75 -27.27 -5.68 -37.19
N ASN A 76 -27.99 -4.56 -37.28
CA ASN A 76 -28.58 -4.08 -38.52
C ASN A 76 -27.79 -2.94 -39.20
N SER A 77 -27.01 -2.19 -38.46
CA SER A 77 -26.31 -0.97 -38.91
C SER A 77 -25.07 -0.68 -38.08
N PRO A 78 -24.00 -1.50 -38.18
CA PRO A 78 -22.82 -1.44 -37.33
C PRO A 78 -22.16 -0.06 -37.27
N GLN A 79 -22.21 0.72 -38.34
CA GLN A 79 -21.64 2.09 -38.41
C GLN A 79 -22.34 3.04 -37.43
N TYR A 80 -23.68 3.00 -37.36
CA TYR A 80 -24.45 3.80 -36.40
C TYR A 80 -24.23 3.36 -34.96
N ALA A 81 -24.15 2.03 -34.74
CA ALA A 81 -23.83 1.51 -33.43
C ALA A 81 -22.44 1.97 -32.96
N GLN A 82 -21.43 1.99 -33.83
CA GLN A 82 -20.09 2.47 -33.50
C GLN A 82 -20.09 3.97 -33.16
N GLN A 83 -20.81 4.80 -33.94
CA GLN A 83 -20.95 6.23 -33.66
C GLN A 83 -21.63 6.46 -32.30
N LEU A 84 -22.71 5.74 -32.05
CA LEU A 84 -23.45 5.85 -30.78
C LEU A 84 -22.60 5.44 -29.60
N LYS A 85 -21.88 4.30 -29.70
CA LYS A 85 -20.95 3.84 -28.66
C LYS A 85 -19.85 4.87 -28.38
N HIS A 86 -19.24 5.43 -29.42
CA HIS A 86 -18.21 6.45 -29.25
C HIS A 86 -18.76 7.70 -28.54
N ALA A 87 -19.95 8.18 -28.90
CA ALA A 87 -20.58 9.29 -28.21
C ALA A 87 -20.87 8.99 -26.74
N TRP A 88 -21.34 7.78 -26.42
CA TRP A 88 -21.57 7.35 -25.05
C TRP A 88 -20.26 7.23 -24.25
N GLN A 89 -19.18 6.72 -24.85
CA GLN A 89 -17.85 6.70 -24.22
C GLN A 89 -17.41 8.09 -23.81
N GLN A 90 -17.48 9.07 -24.71
CA GLN A 90 -17.12 10.46 -24.40
C GLN A 90 -17.99 11.06 -23.28
N THR A 91 -19.28 10.74 -23.29
CA THR A 91 -20.19 11.20 -22.23
C THR A 91 -19.84 10.59 -20.88
N VAL A 92 -19.58 9.28 -20.85
CA VAL A 92 -19.18 8.59 -19.60
C VAL A 92 -17.82 9.10 -19.11
N GLU A 93 -16.85 9.33 -19.99
CA GLU A 93 -15.57 9.97 -19.63
C GLU A 93 -15.78 11.32 -18.97
N THR A 94 -16.69 12.14 -19.53
CA THR A 94 -17.06 13.44 -18.95
C THR A 94 -17.69 13.25 -17.57
N TRP A 95 -18.64 12.34 -17.41
CA TRP A 95 -19.25 12.05 -16.12
C TRP A 95 -18.23 11.61 -15.07
N LEU A 96 -17.25 10.79 -15.45
CA LEU A 96 -16.18 10.37 -14.54
C LEU A 96 -15.25 11.52 -14.15
N LEU A 97 -14.98 12.46 -15.05
CA LEU A 97 -14.20 13.66 -14.75
C LEU A 97 -14.97 14.64 -13.84
N GLU A 98 -16.28 14.74 -14.02
CA GLU A 98 -17.18 15.58 -13.22
C GLU A 98 -17.67 14.91 -11.94
N GLN A 99 -17.18 13.71 -11.63
CA GLN A 99 -17.56 12.91 -10.45
C GLN A 99 -19.04 12.54 -10.40
N HIS A 100 -19.69 12.39 -11.55
CA HIS A 100 -21.07 11.92 -11.68
C HIS A 100 -21.12 10.39 -11.61
N GLU A 101 -20.68 9.82 -10.48
CA GLU A 101 -20.44 8.39 -10.31
C GLU A 101 -21.68 7.53 -10.47
N HIS A 102 -22.81 7.98 -9.90
CA HIS A 102 -24.05 7.20 -9.90
C HIS A 102 -24.63 7.00 -11.31
N ILE A 103 -24.63 8.05 -12.13
CA ILE A 103 -25.14 7.94 -13.51
C ILE A 103 -24.22 7.10 -14.38
N SER A 104 -22.89 7.23 -14.22
CA SER A 104 -21.92 6.39 -14.93
C SER A 104 -22.04 4.92 -14.55
N GLU A 105 -22.24 4.61 -13.27
CA GLU A 105 -22.49 3.25 -12.79
C GLU A 105 -23.73 2.64 -13.40
N GLN A 106 -24.87 3.36 -13.39
CA GLN A 106 -26.12 2.87 -13.95
C GLN A 106 -25.97 2.55 -15.43
N PHE A 107 -25.35 3.45 -16.21
CA PHE A 107 -25.14 3.22 -17.63
C PHE A 107 -24.19 2.06 -17.91
N LEU A 108 -23.00 2.06 -17.26
CA LEU A 108 -22.00 1.02 -17.46
C LEU A 108 -22.54 -0.36 -17.06
N SER A 109 -23.29 -0.45 -15.96
CA SER A 109 -23.94 -1.69 -15.55
C SER A 109 -24.95 -2.17 -16.61
N ALA A 110 -25.83 -1.30 -17.09
CA ALA A 110 -26.79 -1.63 -18.13
C ALA A 110 -26.12 -2.11 -19.42
N PHE A 111 -25.02 -1.42 -19.81
CA PHE A 111 -24.28 -1.75 -21.01
C PHE A 111 -23.54 -3.08 -20.89
N LEU A 112 -22.78 -3.28 -19.81
CA LEU A 112 -21.97 -4.48 -19.58
C LEU A 112 -22.81 -5.70 -19.28
N ASN A 113 -24.01 -5.57 -18.73
CA ASN A 113 -24.96 -6.69 -18.62
C ASN A 113 -25.34 -7.28 -19.98
N SER A 114 -25.43 -6.45 -21.02
CA SER A 114 -25.76 -6.88 -22.38
C SER A 114 -24.52 -7.18 -23.24
N HIS A 115 -23.40 -6.51 -22.95
CA HIS A 115 -22.15 -6.58 -23.70
C HIS A 115 -20.95 -6.75 -22.76
N PRO A 116 -20.83 -7.90 -22.06
CA PRO A 116 -19.87 -8.09 -20.96
C PRO A 116 -18.40 -8.07 -21.37
N TYR A 117 -18.12 -8.17 -22.67
CA TYR A 117 -16.76 -8.21 -23.22
C TYR A 117 -16.39 -6.95 -24.02
N ASP A 118 -17.13 -5.83 -23.83
CA ASP A 118 -16.78 -4.59 -24.54
C ASP A 118 -15.60 -3.90 -23.84
N ALA A 119 -14.42 -4.01 -24.47
CA ALA A 119 -13.16 -3.55 -23.90
C ALA A 119 -13.17 -2.06 -23.50
N ALA A 120 -13.82 -1.21 -24.29
CA ALA A 120 -13.83 0.22 -24.01
C ALA A 120 -14.71 0.56 -22.80
N MET A 121 -15.86 -0.09 -22.66
CA MET A 121 -16.75 0.10 -21.51
C MET A 121 -16.17 -0.54 -20.23
N LEU A 122 -15.47 -1.68 -20.35
CA LEU A 122 -14.73 -2.27 -19.23
C LEU A 122 -13.62 -1.36 -18.71
N LYS A 123 -12.89 -0.65 -19.60
CA LYS A 123 -11.90 0.35 -19.19
C LYS A 123 -12.54 1.53 -18.43
N LEU A 124 -13.70 1.99 -18.89
CA LEU A 124 -14.44 3.06 -18.22
C LEU A 124 -14.97 2.62 -16.85
N ASP A 125 -15.44 1.38 -16.75
CA ASP A 125 -15.89 0.85 -15.45
C ASP A 125 -14.74 0.68 -14.46
N ALA A 126 -13.58 0.21 -14.92
CA ALA A 126 -12.37 0.17 -14.10
C ALA A 126 -11.97 1.58 -13.63
N LYS A 127 -12.00 2.59 -14.52
CA LYS A 127 -11.74 3.99 -14.15
C LYS A 127 -12.74 4.50 -13.10
N ARG A 128 -14.02 4.17 -13.24
CA ARG A 128 -15.06 4.48 -12.25
C ARG A 128 -14.74 3.89 -10.88
N LEU A 129 -14.42 2.60 -10.83
CA LEU A 129 -14.05 1.91 -9.58
C LEU A 129 -12.84 2.57 -8.90
N ILE A 130 -11.81 2.92 -9.68
CA ILE A 130 -10.62 3.61 -9.17
C ILE A 130 -10.97 4.97 -8.58
N ASN A 131 -11.81 5.76 -9.28
CA ASN A 131 -12.26 7.07 -8.80
C ASN A 131 -13.05 6.96 -7.48
N GLN A 132 -13.83 5.90 -7.30
CA GLN A 132 -14.56 5.61 -6.07
C GLN A 132 -13.69 5.05 -4.93
N GLY A 133 -12.39 4.86 -5.16
CA GLY A 133 -11.47 4.31 -4.17
C GLY A 133 -11.35 2.78 -4.19
N TYR A 134 -12.11 2.07 -5.05
CA TYR A 134 -12.02 0.62 -5.25
C TYR A 134 -10.86 0.27 -6.19
N VAL A 135 -9.66 0.79 -5.86
CA VAL A 135 -8.48 0.74 -6.74
C VAL A 135 -8.11 -0.69 -7.10
N GLN A 136 -8.08 -1.59 -6.13
CA GLN A 136 -7.76 -3.00 -6.36
C GLN A 136 -8.72 -3.66 -7.35
N GLN A 137 -10.01 -3.44 -7.19
CA GLN A 137 -11.01 -4.01 -8.09
C GLN A 137 -10.85 -3.47 -9.52
N GLY A 138 -10.58 -2.17 -9.66
CA GLY A 138 -10.30 -1.55 -10.95
C GLY A 138 -9.07 -2.15 -11.63
N ILE A 139 -7.98 -2.38 -10.89
CA ILE A 139 -6.77 -3.01 -11.39
C ILE A 139 -7.06 -4.45 -11.87
N VAL A 140 -7.74 -5.25 -11.06
CA VAL A 140 -8.09 -6.65 -11.41
C VAL A 140 -8.96 -6.70 -12.66
N ASN A 141 -9.92 -5.80 -12.81
CA ASN A 141 -10.76 -5.72 -14.01
C ASN A 141 -9.94 -5.37 -15.26
N LEU A 142 -8.94 -4.47 -15.15
CA LEU A 142 -8.04 -4.16 -16.26
C LEU A 142 -7.10 -5.33 -16.60
N MET A 143 -6.63 -6.09 -15.60
CA MET A 143 -5.83 -7.29 -15.82
C MET A 143 -6.64 -8.37 -16.55
N ALA A 144 -7.87 -8.63 -16.11
CA ALA A 144 -8.78 -9.55 -16.77
C ALA A 144 -9.07 -9.14 -18.23
N LEU A 145 -9.23 -7.85 -18.47
CA LEU A 145 -9.38 -7.33 -19.83
C LEU A 145 -8.12 -7.52 -20.66
N SER A 146 -6.93 -7.27 -20.09
CA SER A 146 -5.64 -7.45 -20.77
C SER A 146 -5.42 -8.90 -21.20
N ASP A 147 -5.77 -9.84 -20.31
CA ASP A 147 -5.71 -11.27 -20.57
C ASP A 147 -6.66 -11.68 -21.73
N GLN A 148 -7.90 -11.17 -21.73
CA GLN A 148 -8.88 -11.43 -22.80
C GLN A 148 -8.45 -10.88 -24.17
N LEU A 149 -7.71 -9.77 -24.18
CA LEU A 149 -7.27 -9.13 -25.42
C LEU A 149 -5.96 -9.71 -25.97
N ASP A 150 -5.35 -10.68 -25.27
CA ASP A 150 -4.01 -11.20 -25.56
C ASP A 150 -3.01 -10.03 -25.80
N SER A 151 -3.03 -9.08 -24.85
CA SER A 151 -2.38 -7.79 -25.02
C SER A 151 -0.85 -7.93 -25.04
N ASN A 152 -0.21 -7.22 -25.98
CA ASN A 152 1.23 -7.12 -26.02
C ASN A 152 1.76 -6.52 -24.69
N PRO A 153 2.88 -7.05 -24.12
CA PRO A 153 3.52 -6.52 -22.90
C PRO A 153 3.83 -5.01 -22.92
N HIS A 154 3.85 -4.40 -24.08
CA HIS A 154 4.07 -2.95 -24.25
C HIS A 154 2.83 -2.21 -24.74
N SER A 155 1.63 -2.79 -24.58
CA SER A 155 0.40 -2.09 -24.89
C SER A 155 0.12 -0.97 -23.87
N ASP A 156 -0.59 0.07 -24.29
CA ASP A 156 -0.99 1.16 -23.39
C ASP A 156 -1.75 0.65 -22.15
N LEU A 157 -2.52 -0.43 -22.31
CA LEU A 157 -3.25 -1.06 -21.23
C LEU A 157 -2.31 -1.72 -20.21
N THR A 158 -1.29 -2.43 -20.67
CA THR A 158 -0.28 -3.05 -19.81
C THR A 158 0.50 -2.00 -19.03
N LEU A 159 0.94 -0.92 -19.70
CA LEU A 159 1.63 0.19 -19.03
C LEU A 159 0.74 0.87 -17.97
N GLN A 160 -0.55 1.06 -18.28
CA GLN A 160 -1.51 1.60 -17.31
C GLN A 160 -1.66 0.69 -16.07
N ILE A 161 -1.73 -0.62 -16.26
CA ILE A 161 -1.81 -1.60 -15.17
C ILE A 161 -0.54 -1.53 -14.31
N GLU A 162 0.65 -1.48 -14.91
CA GLU A 162 1.92 -1.36 -14.19
C GLU A 162 2.00 -0.08 -13.36
N GLU A 163 1.56 1.04 -13.90
CA GLU A 163 1.51 2.31 -13.18
C GLU A 163 0.54 2.23 -11.98
N LEU A 164 -0.68 1.76 -12.20
CA LEU A 164 -1.68 1.63 -11.14
C LEU A 164 -1.25 0.67 -10.03
N THR A 165 -0.70 -0.49 -10.38
CA THR A 165 -0.19 -1.45 -9.39
C THR A 165 0.97 -0.88 -8.60
N THR A 166 1.86 -0.12 -9.24
CA THR A 166 2.98 0.55 -8.57
C THR A 166 2.49 1.64 -7.60
N LEU A 167 1.58 2.49 -8.02
CA LEU A 167 1.01 3.54 -7.16
C LEU A 167 0.27 2.93 -5.96
N HIS A 168 -0.56 1.92 -6.21
CA HIS A 168 -1.35 1.29 -5.18
C HIS A 168 -0.48 0.53 -4.16
N SER A 169 0.50 -0.25 -4.62
CA SER A 169 1.43 -0.93 -3.72
C SER A 169 2.28 0.05 -2.90
N ASN A 170 2.77 1.14 -3.50
CA ASN A 170 3.49 2.17 -2.76
C ASN A 170 2.63 2.81 -1.67
N HIS A 171 1.34 3.04 -1.94
CA HIS A 171 0.41 3.51 -0.91
C HIS A 171 0.30 2.51 0.25
N LEU A 172 0.09 1.22 -0.03
CA LEU A 172 -0.01 0.17 0.99
C LEU A 172 1.29 0.00 1.79
N ILE A 173 2.44 0.10 1.13
CA ILE A 173 3.77 0.05 1.77
C ILE A 173 3.95 1.24 2.72
N ASN A 174 3.65 2.46 2.27
CA ASN A 174 3.82 3.68 3.06
C ASN A 174 2.86 3.73 4.27
N THR A 175 1.69 3.10 4.14
CA THR A 175 0.70 2.99 5.22
C THR A 175 0.82 1.69 6.02
N GLN A 176 1.82 0.86 5.71
CA GLN A 176 2.10 -0.43 6.36
C GLN A 176 0.94 -1.44 6.34
N HIS A 177 0.08 -1.38 5.33
CA HIS A 177 -1.01 -2.32 5.14
C HIS A 177 -0.54 -3.63 4.49
N TRP A 178 0.35 -4.35 5.19
CA TRP A 178 1.06 -5.52 4.67
C TRP A 178 0.15 -6.68 4.28
N GLN A 179 -0.93 -6.91 5.04
CA GLN A 179 -1.88 -7.96 4.74
C GLN A 179 -2.63 -7.68 3.43
N GLN A 180 -3.06 -6.43 3.21
CA GLN A 180 -3.71 -6.03 1.96
C GLN A 180 -2.72 -6.10 0.79
N LEU A 181 -1.46 -5.69 1.00
CA LEU A 181 -0.44 -5.80 -0.03
C LEU A 181 -0.21 -7.26 -0.45
N LEU A 182 -0.20 -8.19 0.51
CA LEU A 182 -0.09 -9.62 0.25
C LEU A 182 -1.26 -10.12 -0.61
N GLU A 183 -2.50 -9.85 -0.18
CA GLU A 183 -3.71 -10.27 -0.87
C GLU A 183 -3.80 -9.70 -2.30
N HIS A 184 -3.48 -8.40 -2.45
CA HIS A 184 -3.54 -7.75 -3.75
C HIS A 184 -2.44 -8.26 -4.69
N SER A 185 -1.19 -8.36 -4.22
CA SER A 185 -0.10 -8.88 -5.04
C SER A 185 -0.31 -10.34 -5.45
N GLN A 186 -0.93 -11.15 -4.60
CA GLN A 186 -1.31 -12.51 -4.93
C GLN A 186 -2.31 -12.55 -6.10
N GLN A 187 -3.34 -11.71 -6.09
CA GLN A 187 -4.29 -11.61 -7.20
C GLN A 187 -3.63 -11.15 -8.51
N TRP A 188 -2.65 -10.22 -8.43
CA TRP A 188 -1.91 -9.80 -9.62
C TRP A 188 -1.03 -10.92 -10.20
N LEU A 189 -0.49 -11.77 -9.33
CA LEU A 189 0.29 -12.93 -9.74
C LEU A 189 -0.55 -14.02 -10.40
N GLU A 190 -1.87 -14.06 -10.20
CA GLU A 190 -2.77 -14.94 -10.96
C GLU A 190 -2.79 -14.60 -12.45
N TYR A 191 -2.68 -13.30 -12.81
CA TYR A 191 -2.62 -12.84 -14.20
C TYR A 191 -1.19 -12.79 -14.76
N ALA A 192 -0.20 -12.51 -13.92
CA ALA A 192 1.19 -12.38 -14.34
C ALA A 192 2.15 -13.08 -13.35
N PRO A 193 2.21 -14.44 -13.37
CA PRO A 193 2.89 -15.25 -12.34
C PRO A 193 4.40 -14.97 -12.23
N TYR A 194 5.02 -14.50 -13.29
CA TYR A 194 6.47 -14.26 -13.35
C TYR A 194 6.84 -12.78 -13.39
N HIS A 195 5.88 -11.90 -13.09
CA HIS A 195 6.13 -10.46 -13.09
C HIS A 195 7.03 -10.07 -11.91
N ALA A 196 8.24 -9.61 -12.21
CA ALA A 196 9.29 -9.40 -11.22
C ALA A 196 8.89 -8.44 -10.08
N TYR A 197 8.18 -7.36 -10.41
CA TYR A 197 7.70 -6.41 -9.41
C TYR A 197 6.68 -7.05 -8.46
N TYR A 198 5.70 -7.79 -8.98
CA TYR A 198 4.66 -8.41 -8.17
C TYR A 198 5.25 -9.47 -7.23
N LEU A 199 6.18 -10.30 -7.72
CA LEU A 199 6.91 -11.26 -6.90
C LEU A 199 7.71 -10.58 -5.78
N TYR A 200 8.37 -9.45 -6.10
CA TYR A 200 9.13 -8.70 -5.12
C TYR A 200 8.25 -8.11 -4.01
N ILE A 201 7.15 -7.42 -4.35
CA ILE A 201 6.26 -6.83 -3.33
C ILE A 201 5.50 -7.89 -2.53
N HIS A 202 5.16 -9.03 -3.15
CA HIS A 202 4.56 -10.18 -2.48
C HIS A 202 5.54 -10.76 -1.43
N ALA A 203 6.81 -10.93 -1.80
CA ALA A 203 7.85 -11.32 -0.86
C ALA A 203 8.05 -10.30 0.26
N LEU A 204 8.01 -9.00 -0.07
CA LEU A 204 8.14 -7.92 0.90
C LEU A 204 6.99 -7.94 1.92
N ALA A 205 5.76 -8.18 1.46
CA ALA A 205 4.60 -8.31 2.32
C ALA A 205 4.74 -9.50 3.29
N TYR A 206 5.12 -10.69 2.81
CA TYR A 206 5.41 -11.84 3.68
C TYR A 206 6.49 -11.53 4.71
N TYR A 207 7.57 -10.86 4.29
CA TYR A 207 8.65 -10.49 5.21
C TYR A 207 8.13 -9.64 6.38
N HIS A 208 7.32 -8.62 6.09
CA HIS A 208 6.78 -7.73 7.13
C HIS A 208 5.70 -8.41 8.00
N LEU A 209 5.03 -9.44 7.49
CA LEU A 209 4.10 -10.27 8.25
C LEU A 209 4.83 -11.35 9.09
N GLY A 210 6.16 -11.51 8.94
CA GLY A 210 6.97 -12.45 9.69
C GLY A 210 7.05 -13.86 9.07
N ASP A 211 6.43 -14.09 7.92
CA ASP A 211 6.56 -15.35 7.18
C ASP A 211 7.79 -15.31 6.26
N TYR A 212 8.94 -15.51 6.87
CA TYR A 212 10.23 -15.45 6.17
C TYR A 212 10.40 -16.58 5.15
N VAL A 213 9.79 -17.75 5.40
CA VAL A 213 9.85 -18.90 4.48
C VAL A 213 9.07 -18.61 3.21
N ALA A 214 7.82 -18.14 3.32
CA ALA A 214 7.02 -17.77 2.16
C ALA A 214 7.66 -16.58 1.39
N SER A 215 8.25 -15.62 2.12
CA SER A 215 8.99 -14.52 1.51
C SER A 215 10.19 -15.03 0.67
N GLN A 216 10.96 -15.98 1.20
CA GLN A 216 12.08 -16.59 0.46
C GLN A 216 11.58 -17.31 -0.80
N ILE A 217 10.53 -18.13 -0.69
CA ILE A 217 9.94 -18.85 -1.83
C ILE A 217 9.52 -17.89 -2.95
N SER A 218 8.89 -16.76 -2.59
CA SER A 218 8.48 -15.75 -3.57
C SER A 218 9.70 -15.13 -4.29
N LEU A 219 10.79 -14.87 -3.56
CA LEU A 219 12.04 -14.33 -4.16
C LEU A 219 12.79 -15.34 -5.01
N GLU A 220 12.62 -16.63 -4.79
CA GLU A 220 13.24 -17.70 -5.61
C GLU A 220 12.57 -17.81 -6.99
N GLN A 221 11.34 -17.33 -7.14
CA GLN A 221 10.64 -17.30 -8.43
C GLN A 221 11.06 -16.11 -9.32
N LEU A 222 11.82 -15.15 -8.81
CA LEU A 222 12.28 -14.00 -9.58
C LEU A 222 13.23 -14.44 -10.73
N PRO A 223 13.05 -13.86 -11.92
CA PRO A 223 14.00 -14.07 -13.03
C PRO A 223 15.42 -13.64 -12.63
N ASN A 224 16.44 -14.30 -13.19
CA ASN A 224 17.84 -13.99 -12.86
C ASN A 224 18.26 -12.56 -13.18
N ASN A 225 17.65 -11.94 -14.17
CA ASN A 225 17.92 -10.55 -14.55
C ASN A 225 16.62 -9.75 -14.53
N HIS A 226 16.44 -8.94 -13.50
CA HIS A 226 15.24 -8.10 -13.31
C HIS A 226 15.61 -6.75 -12.71
N ALA A 227 14.74 -5.76 -12.90
CA ALA A 227 14.97 -4.37 -12.47
C ALA A 227 15.14 -4.20 -10.94
N PHE A 228 14.58 -5.13 -10.14
CA PHE A 228 14.57 -5.06 -8.66
C PHE A 228 15.65 -5.93 -8.01
N LYS A 229 16.70 -6.27 -8.74
CA LYS A 229 17.74 -7.19 -8.26
C LYS A 229 18.38 -6.73 -6.95
N THR A 230 18.77 -5.46 -6.86
CA THR A 230 19.39 -4.90 -5.66
C THR A 230 18.47 -4.99 -4.45
N GLN A 231 17.20 -4.61 -4.59
CA GLN A 231 16.21 -4.64 -3.52
C GLN A 231 15.92 -6.09 -3.09
N SER A 232 15.77 -7.00 -4.04
CA SER A 232 15.52 -8.42 -3.74
C SER A 232 16.72 -9.08 -3.07
N ASP A 233 17.97 -8.76 -3.45
CA ASP A 233 19.16 -9.27 -2.80
C ASP A 233 19.28 -8.75 -1.35
N GLN A 234 18.97 -7.48 -1.11
CA GLN A 234 18.89 -6.93 0.24
C GLN A 234 17.80 -7.61 1.09
N LEU A 235 16.63 -7.87 0.50
CA LEU A 235 15.56 -8.58 1.19
C LEU A 235 15.94 -10.03 1.48
N LYS A 236 16.59 -10.74 0.55
CA LYS A 236 17.14 -12.09 0.78
C LYS A 236 18.11 -12.12 1.96
N GLN A 237 19.01 -11.15 2.07
CA GLN A 237 19.92 -11.06 3.21
C GLN A 237 19.16 -10.89 4.53
N LYS A 238 18.17 -9.99 4.57
CA LYS A 238 17.32 -9.80 5.76
C LYS A 238 16.59 -11.07 6.16
N ILE A 239 16.02 -11.79 5.17
CA ILE A 239 15.35 -13.08 5.40
C ILE A 239 16.32 -14.11 5.95
N GLN A 240 17.51 -14.24 5.35
CA GLN A 240 18.52 -15.17 5.84
C GLN A 240 18.92 -14.89 7.29
N HIS A 241 19.10 -13.61 7.66
CA HIS A 241 19.36 -13.24 9.04
C HIS A 241 18.20 -13.57 9.98
N ALA A 242 16.97 -13.33 9.53
CA ALA A 242 15.79 -13.67 10.32
C ALA A 242 15.62 -15.18 10.49
N LEU A 243 15.81 -15.97 9.43
CA LEU A 243 15.79 -17.44 9.46
C LEU A 243 16.94 -18.04 10.27
N ALA A 244 18.12 -17.42 10.23
CA ALA A 244 19.25 -17.78 11.08
C ALA A 244 19.07 -17.34 12.53
N GLY A 245 17.97 -16.65 12.85
CA GLY A 245 17.69 -16.12 14.18
C GLY A 245 18.54 -14.90 14.55
N VAL A 246 19.23 -14.28 13.60
CA VAL A 246 20.02 -13.06 13.82
C VAL A 246 19.24 -11.85 13.35
N GLU A 247 18.76 -11.07 14.27
CA GLU A 247 18.18 -9.75 13.99
C GLU A 247 19.28 -8.69 14.02
N LYS A 248 19.31 -7.80 13.01
CA LYS A 248 20.18 -6.65 12.96
C LYS A 248 19.40 -5.36 13.11
N VAL A 249 19.65 -4.66 14.20
CA VAL A 249 18.96 -3.43 14.55
C VAL A 249 19.93 -2.26 14.45
N LYS A 250 19.55 -1.23 13.67
CA LYS A 250 20.37 -0.03 13.52
C LYS A 250 20.45 0.75 14.83
N LEU A 251 21.66 1.18 15.18
CA LEU A 251 21.95 1.96 16.35
C LEU A 251 22.24 3.41 15.96
N THR A 252 21.98 4.32 16.89
CA THR A 252 22.39 5.74 16.76
C THR A 252 23.54 6.01 17.74
N PRO A 253 24.77 6.26 17.28
CA PRO A 253 25.88 6.59 18.14
C PRO A 253 25.64 7.90 18.91
N ARG A 254 25.98 7.93 20.21
CA ARG A 254 25.92 9.10 21.06
C ARG A 254 27.09 9.14 22.04
N GLY A 255 28.19 9.77 21.65
CA GLY A 255 29.45 9.73 22.39
C GLY A 255 29.98 8.30 22.47
N ALA A 256 30.19 7.78 23.66
CA ALA A 256 30.63 6.41 23.93
C ALA A 256 29.47 5.39 24.00
N HIS A 257 28.23 5.81 23.77
CA HIS A 257 27.04 5.00 23.96
C HIS A 257 26.28 4.84 22.63
N TYR A 258 25.36 3.89 22.61
CA TYR A 258 24.45 3.66 21.50
C TYR A 258 22.99 3.78 21.93
N LEU A 259 22.19 4.42 21.09
CA LEU A 259 20.74 4.47 21.25
C LEU A 259 20.10 3.48 20.31
N VAL A 260 19.00 2.84 20.78
CA VAL A 260 18.20 1.89 20.04
C VAL A 260 16.72 2.22 20.17
N SER A 261 15.96 2.04 19.11
CA SER A 261 14.49 2.14 19.14
C SER A 261 13.90 0.85 19.66
N SER A 262 12.93 0.96 20.56
CA SER A 262 12.16 -0.13 21.12
C SER A 262 10.67 0.16 21.01
N VAL A 263 9.84 -0.87 21.12
CA VAL A 263 8.37 -0.75 21.13
C VAL A 263 7.80 -1.48 22.33
N ILE A 264 6.97 -0.79 23.11
CA ILE A 264 6.28 -1.32 24.30
C ILE A 264 4.83 -1.60 23.93
N ASN A 265 4.32 -2.78 24.25
CA ASN A 265 2.94 -3.25 23.98
C ASN A 265 2.48 -3.10 22.51
N ASN A 266 3.40 -3.13 21.55
CA ASN A 266 3.16 -2.82 20.13
C ASN A 266 2.55 -1.43 19.87
N GLU A 267 2.65 -0.51 20.82
CA GLU A 267 1.93 0.77 20.82
C GLU A 267 2.87 1.96 20.92
N ILE A 268 3.83 1.90 21.84
CA ILE A 268 4.67 3.05 22.18
C ILE A 268 6.09 2.82 21.73
N GLU A 269 6.62 3.76 20.94
CA GLU A 269 8.04 3.80 20.60
C GLU A 269 8.84 4.52 21.69
N ALA A 270 9.93 3.91 22.12
CA ALA A 270 10.87 4.48 23.07
C ALA A 270 12.31 4.36 22.52
N THR A 271 13.08 5.44 22.65
CA THR A 271 14.51 5.43 22.37
C THR A 271 15.27 5.20 23.66
N LEU A 272 16.00 4.11 23.74
CA LEU A 272 16.75 3.69 24.92
C LEU A 272 18.25 3.70 24.64
N MET A 273 19.04 4.00 25.65
CA MET A 273 20.49 3.84 25.63
C MET A 273 20.84 2.41 26.01
N ILE A 274 21.67 1.74 25.24
CA ILE A 274 22.15 0.39 25.58
C ILE A 274 23.10 0.53 26.78
N ASP A 275 22.75 -0.17 27.88
CA ASP A 275 23.55 -0.21 29.12
C ASP A 275 23.66 -1.65 29.63
N THR A 276 24.78 -2.29 29.30
CA THR A 276 25.08 -3.66 29.78
C THR A 276 25.41 -3.72 31.29
N GLY A 277 25.57 -2.58 31.96
CA GLY A 277 25.69 -2.47 33.43
C GLY A 277 24.34 -2.44 34.14
N ALA A 278 23.26 -2.13 33.43
CA ALA A 278 21.92 -2.10 34.00
C ALA A 278 21.29 -3.51 33.99
N SER A 279 20.88 -4.01 35.16
CA SER A 279 20.19 -5.32 35.25
C SER A 279 18.79 -5.29 34.64
N PHE A 280 18.12 -4.15 34.66
CA PHE A 280 16.76 -3.97 34.14
C PHE A 280 16.71 -2.83 33.13
N THR A 281 15.79 -2.96 32.19
CA THR A 281 15.38 -1.87 31.29
C THR A 281 14.65 -0.81 32.10
N VAL A 282 15.04 0.46 31.90
CA VAL A 282 14.50 1.63 32.65
C VAL A 282 13.83 2.57 31.69
N ILE A 283 12.62 3.00 32.02
CA ILE A 283 11.90 4.06 31.29
C ILE A 283 11.47 5.17 32.26
N ASP A 284 11.05 6.30 31.74
CA ASP A 284 10.48 7.36 32.55
C ASP A 284 8.97 7.14 32.83
N GLN A 285 8.47 7.80 33.89
CA GLN A 285 7.07 7.72 34.28
C GLN A 285 6.13 8.32 33.24
N ALA A 286 6.56 9.34 32.51
CA ALA A 286 5.74 9.99 31.52
C ALA A 286 5.45 9.02 30.35
N LEU A 287 6.45 8.25 29.91
CA LEU A 287 6.30 7.23 28.89
C LEU A 287 5.37 6.11 29.36
N LEU A 288 5.52 5.62 30.60
CA LEU A 288 4.63 4.59 31.15
C LEU A 288 3.16 5.05 31.13
N ASN A 289 2.90 6.30 31.45
CA ASN A 289 1.55 6.87 31.51
C ASN A 289 0.88 7.05 30.13
N THR A 290 1.62 6.89 29.04
CA THR A 290 1.06 6.96 27.67
C THR A 290 0.50 5.63 27.16
N LEU A 291 0.68 4.52 27.91
CA LEU A 291 0.12 3.23 27.55
C LEU A 291 -1.41 3.27 27.61
N SER A 292 -2.07 2.77 26.57
CA SER A 292 -3.54 2.65 26.52
C SER A 292 -4.07 1.71 27.61
N GLU A 293 -3.34 0.59 27.86
CA GLU A 293 -3.58 -0.30 28.97
C GLU A 293 -2.51 -0.12 30.03
N PRO A 294 -2.88 0.18 31.29
CA PRO A 294 -1.92 0.37 32.38
C PRO A 294 -1.02 -0.84 32.58
N ALA A 295 0.29 -0.61 32.66
CA ALA A 295 1.22 -1.67 33.02
C ALA A 295 0.94 -2.17 34.46
N ARG A 296 1.12 -3.46 34.68
CA ARG A 296 0.88 -4.08 35.99
C ARG A 296 2.02 -3.77 36.95
N TYR A 297 1.76 -3.04 38.01
CA TYR A 297 2.71 -2.85 39.10
C TYR A 297 3.03 -4.19 39.75
N ILE A 298 4.33 -4.44 40.02
CA ILE A 298 4.84 -5.65 40.65
C ILE A 298 5.29 -5.35 42.08
N ASP A 299 6.32 -4.55 42.24
CA ASP A 299 6.92 -4.17 43.50
C ASP A 299 7.81 -2.91 43.37
N THR A 300 8.41 -2.53 44.47
CA THR A 300 9.41 -1.46 44.56
C THR A 300 10.76 -2.05 44.95
N LEU A 301 11.79 -1.69 44.21
CA LEU A 301 13.17 -2.14 44.40
C LEU A 301 14.08 -0.93 44.72
N HIS A 302 15.14 -1.23 45.47
CA HIS A 302 16.26 -0.26 45.63
C HIS A 302 17.36 -0.67 44.66
N VAL A 303 17.68 0.21 43.71
CA VAL A 303 18.71 -0.03 42.70
C VAL A 303 19.89 0.91 42.87
N ASN A 304 21.09 0.37 42.72
CA ASN A 304 22.30 1.16 42.69
C ASN A 304 22.45 1.81 41.30
N THR A 305 22.59 3.11 41.28
CA THR A 305 22.88 3.87 40.05
C THR A 305 24.21 4.59 40.21
N ALA A 306 24.73 5.18 39.13
CA ALA A 306 25.92 6.02 39.18
C ALA A 306 25.78 7.18 40.19
N ASN A 307 24.57 7.60 40.52
CA ASN A 307 24.27 8.70 41.47
C ASN A 307 23.89 8.19 42.87
N GLY A 308 24.05 6.90 43.14
CA GLY A 308 23.74 6.28 44.43
C GLY A 308 22.50 5.37 44.41
N LEU A 309 22.07 5.00 45.60
CA LEU A 309 20.89 4.13 45.79
C LEU A 309 19.61 4.94 45.56
N VAL A 310 18.76 4.43 44.64
CA VAL A 310 17.46 5.04 44.31
C VAL A 310 16.35 4.02 44.40
N GLU A 311 15.15 4.50 44.71
CA GLU A 311 13.95 3.69 44.69
C GLU A 311 13.41 3.62 43.25
N ALA A 312 13.11 2.43 42.74
CA ALA A 312 12.59 2.18 41.43
C ALA A 312 11.33 1.30 41.52
N GLN A 313 10.28 1.65 40.82
CA GLN A 313 9.06 0.87 40.74
C GLN A 313 9.15 -0.10 39.57
N ARG A 314 8.86 -1.39 39.81
CA ARG A 314 8.86 -2.41 38.78
C ARG A 314 7.44 -2.63 38.29
N TYR A 315 7.30 -2.57 36.95
CA TYR A 315 6.06 -2.82 36.24
C TYR A 315 6.25 -3.94 35.24
N ARG A 316 5.20 -4.69 34.96
CA ARG A 316 5.14 -5.65 33.86
C ARG A 316 4.29 -5.12 32.72
N VAL A 317 4.89 -5.09 31.54
CA VAL A 317 4.23 -4.78 30.26
C VAL A 317 3.91 -6.07 29.51
N GLN A 318 2.90 -6.05 28.65
CA GLN A 318 2.49 -7.24 27.90
C GLN A 318 3.59 -7.69 26.94
N SER A 319 4.30 -6.74 26.31
CA SER A 319 5.41 -7.05 25.43
C SER A 319 6.40 -5.91 25.31
N PHE A 320 7.64 -6.28 25.05
CA PHE A 320 8.74 -5.37 24.74
C PHE A 320 9.49 -5.88 23.50
N ARG A 321 9.74 -5.02 22.53
CA ARG A 321 10.31 -5.41 21.24
C ARG A 321 11.44 -4.48 20.81
N ILE A 322 12.50 -5.07 20.26
CA ILE A 322 13.58 -4.38 19.56
C ILE A 322 13.74 -5.04 18.19
N GLY A 323 13.59 -4.29 17.11
CA GLY A 323 13.47 -4.88 15.77
C GLY A 323 12.31 -5.88 15.72
N GLN A 324 12.57 -7.12 15.32
CA GLN A 324 11.61 -8.22 15.32
C GLN A 324 11.68 -9.08 16.59
N GLN A 325 12.69 -8.88 17.46
CA GLN A 325 12.83 -9.65 18.67
C GLN A 325 11.89 -9.13 19.76
N LYS A 326 10.89 -9.94 20.09
CA LYS A 326 9.85 -9.65 21.07
C LYS A 326 10.01 -10.52 22.31
N VAL A 327 9.81 -9.92 23.46
CA VAL A 327 9.70 -10.60 24.77
C VAL A 327 8.34 -10.26 25.33
N ASP A 328 7.54 -11.27 25.63
CA ASP A 328 6.24 -11.12 26.29
C ASP A 328 6.42 -11.11 27.81
N ASP A 329 5.45 -10.56 28.55
CA ASP A 329 5.47 -10.43 30.01
C ASP A 329 6.77 -9.83 30.54
N PHE A 330 7.16 -8.67 29.99
CA PHE A 330 8.45 -8.08 30.24
C PHE A 330 8.44 -7.08 31.40
N ASP A 331 9.43 -7.19 32.29
CA ASP A 331 9.57 -6.31 33.45
C ASP A 331 10.41 -5.08 33.10
N ILE A 332 9.90 -3.91 33.44
CA ILE A 332 10.58 -2.60 33.30
C ILE A 332 10.65 -1.90 34.65
N LEU A 333 11.66 -1.10 34.86
CA LEU A 333 11.76 -0.22 36.01
C LEU A 333 11.42 1.23 35.62
N VAL A 334 10.75 1.88 36.54
CA VAL A 334 10.49 3.32 36.46
C VAL A 334 11.18 4.00 37.62
N ILE A 335 12.04 4.95 37.31
CA ILE A 335 12.76 5.76 38.31
C ILE A 335 12.22 7.19 38.25
N ASN A 336 11.73 7.67 39.39
CA ASN A 336 11.24 9.04 39.49
C ASN A 336 12.37 10.05 39.23
N ASN A 337 12.08 11.09 38.48
CA ASN A 337 13.02 12.13 38.09
C ASN A 337 14.23 11.64 37.25
N HIS A 338 14.07 10.51 36.54
CA HIS A 338 15.07 10.12 35.55
C HIS A 338 15.10 11.16 34.42
N THR A 339 16.26 11.79 34.25
CA THR A 339 16.47 12.78 33.18
C THR A 339 17.34 12.18 32.10
N GLY A 340 16.87 12.14 30.88
CA GLY A 340 17.61 11.61 29.73
C GLY A 340 16.91 10.45 29.03
N PHE A 341 17.69 9.67 28.28
CA PHE A 341 17.17 8.47 27.64
C PHE A 341 16.94 7.37 28.69
N GLY A 342 15.88 6.58 28.51
CA GLY A 342 15.75 5.33 29.21
C GLY A 342 16.92 4.39 28.92
N LEU A 343 17.06 3.32 29.70
CA LEU A 343 18.14 2.34 29.54
C LEU A 343 17.61 1.02 29.03
N LEU A 344 18.29 0.43 28.06
CA LEU A 344 18.08 -0.98 27.69
C LEU A 344 19.02 -1.83 28.53
N GLY A 345 18.46 -2.60 29.47
CA GLY A 345 19.18 -3.43 30.42
C GLY A 345 19.37 -4.88 29.99
N MET A 346 20.10 -5.61 30.83
CA MET A 346 20.41 -7.04 30.60
C MET A 346 19.20 -7.95 30.64
N ASN A 347 18.13 -7.59 31.33
CA ASN A 347 16.90 -8.40 31.37
C ASN A 347 16.25 -8.61 29.98
N PHE A 348 16.56 -7.75 29.01
CA PHE A 348 16.24 -7.97 27.60
C PHE A 348 17.41 -8.63 26.87
N LEU A 349 18.62 -8.04 26.96
CA LEU A 349 19.77 -8.47 26.17
C LEU A 349 20.16 -9.92 26.44
N GLU A 350 20.09 -10.39 27.70
CA GLU A 350 20.42 -11.78 28.07
C GLU A 350 19.49 -12.86 27.50
N LYS A 351 18.30 -12.47 26.98
CA LYS A 351 17.41 -13.39 26.28
C LYS A 351 17.95 -13.81 24.91
N PHE A 352 18.98 -13.12 24.44
CA PHE A 352 19.59 -13.30 23.14
C PHE A 352 21.11 -13.45 23.28
N LYS A 353 21.71 -14.16 22.33
CA LYS A 353 23.13 -13.95 22.06
C LYS A 353 23.23 -12.64 21.31
N PHE A 354 23.78 -11.60 21.94
CA PHE A 354 23.85 -10.27 21.32
C PHE A 354 25.31 -9.86 21.02
N ASN A 355 25.48 -9.02 20.00
CA ASN A 355 26.73 -8.39 19.61
C ASN A 355 26.46 -6.97 19.12
N ILE A 356 27.33 -6.01 19.48
CA ILE A 356 27.31 -4.64 18.98
C ILE A 356 28.40 -4.50 17.92
N ASN A 357 27.98 -4.40 16.66
CA ASN A 357 28.89 -4.12 15.57
C ASN A 357 29.13 -2.61 15.46
N GLN A 358 30.25 -2.15 16.03
CA GLN A 358 30.59 -0.73 16.06
C GLN A 358 30.97 -0.15 14.69
N GLN A 359 31.39 -1.00 13.72
CA GLN A 359 31.73 -0.51 12.37
C GLN A 359 30.49 -0.20 11.55
N LEU A 360 29.42 -0.95 11.80
CA LEU A 360 28.15 -0.81 11.08
C LEU A 360 27.08 -0.08 11.89
N ASP A 361 27.35 0.26 13.14
CA ASP A 361 26.38 0.79 14.10
C ASP A 361 25.14 -0.10 14.18
N GLU A 362 25.32 -1.39 14.44
CA GLU A 362 24.25 -2.38 14.49
C GLU A 362 24.30 -3.21 15.78
N LEU A 363 23.11 -3.48 16.36
CA LEU A 363 22.89 -4.48 17.38
C LEU A 363 22.44 -5.78 16.70
N GLU A 364 23.19 -6.83 16.86
CA GLU A 364 22.87 -8.18 16.38
C GLU A 364 22.27 -8.97 17.55
N LEU A 365 21.06 -9.50 17.35
CA LEU A 365 20.33 -10.31 18.33
C LEU A 365 20.03 -11.67 17.73
N THR A 366 20.53 -12.75 18.34
CA THR A 366 20.25 -14.12 17.94
C THR A 366 19.45 -14.82 19.04
N LYS A 367 18.31 -15.44 18.71
CA LYS A 367 17.57 -16.25 19.69
C LYS A 367 18.43 -17.38 20.20
N THR A 368 18.54 -17.50 21.50
CA THR A 368 19.14 -18.69 22.13
C THR A 368 18.12 -19.83 22.03
N ILE A 369 18.38 -20.81 21.18
CA ILE A 369 17.60 -22.05 21.12
C ILE A 369 18.11 -22.93 22.27
N TYR A 370 17.29 -23.13 23.30
CA TYR A 370 17.53 -24.10 24.36
C TYR A 370 16.82 -25.42 24.04
#